data_1bce77d471a50938dc6b58d13e25f466
#
_entry.id   1bce77d471a50938dc6b58d13e25f466
#
_cell.length_a   1.000
_cell.length_b   1.000
_cell.length_c   1.000
_cell.angle_alpha   90.00
_cell.angle_beta   90.00
_cell.angle_gamma   90.00
#
_symmetry.space_group_name_H-M   'P 1'
#
loop_
_entity.id
_entity.type
_entity.pdbx_description
1 polymer ?
#
loop_
_entity_poly.entity_id
_entity_poly.type
_entity_poly.pdbx_seq_one_letter_code
_entity_poly.pdbx_strand_id
1 'polypeptide(L)'
;MSKVKSQKLKVTSGQLIIEAMIGIGIAVVGLLGILTLLSRSISVNRVVGDQFIGNYLAAEGLEVVRNLIDANIIQNRPWNQGFNTVGSFEVNYQSLSLEPSQNRQLLFDSTNNRYNYQNGTPTPFKRTINIVPIGSEEIKVNSIVAWTTRGSGQFEVNLEDHFLNWRP
;
A
#
# COMPACT_ATOMS: atom_id res chain seq x y z
N MET A 1 60.53 39.97 31.58
CA MET A 1 59.28 40.18 30.89
C MET A 1 59.45 39.93 29.41
N SER A 2 59.06 38.74 28.94
CA SER A 2 59.18 38.32 27.53
C SER A 2 57.96 38.81 26.75
N LYS A 3 58.17 39.67 25.74
CA LYS A 3 57.15 40.15 24.85
C LYS A 3 56.84 39.04 23.83
N VAL A 4 55.66 38.40 23.98
CA VAL A 4 55.14 37.51 22.94
C VAL A 4 54.76 38.36 21.71
N LYS A 5 55.54 38.19 20.62
CA LYS A 5 55.18 38.77 19.32
C LYS A 5 54.02 38.04 18.72
N SER A 6 52.84 38.69 18.70
CA SER A 6 51.70 38.24 17.92
C SER A 6 52.05 38.27 16.41
N GLN A 7 52.26 37.11 15.79
CA GLN A 7 52.38 36.99 14.34
C GLN A 7 51.01 37.16 13.72
N LYS A 8 50.75 38.30 13.10
CA LYS A 8 49.58 38.49 12.22
C LYS A 8 49.83 37.67 10.95
N LEU A 9 49.07 36.60 10.78
CA LEU A 9 49.02 35.85 9.53
C LEU A 9 48.55 36.79 8.40
N LYS A 10 49.44 37.05 7.43
CA LYS A 10 49.14 37.80 6.21
C LYS A 10 48.32 36.88 5.28
N VAL A 11 47.01 36.95 5.34
CA VAL A 11 46.15 36.28 4.39
C VAL A 11 46.20 37.03 3.07
N THR A 12 46.66 36.38 2.00
CA THR A 12 46.68 36.94 0.65
C THR A 12 45.30 36.80 0.00
N SER A 13 44.85 37.81 -0.74
CA SER A 13 43.50 37.82 -1.38
C SER A 13 43.24 36.61 -2.26
N GLY A 14 44.25 36.02 -2.89
CA GLY A 14 44.11 34.78 -3.67
C GLY A 14 43.83 33.53 -2.84
N GLN A 15 44.37 33.46 -1.61
CA GLN A 15 44.12 32.34 -0.69
C GLN A 15 42.66 32.32 -0.22
N LEU A 16 42.09 33.50 0.07
CA LEU A 16 40.67 33.61 0.46
C LEU A 16 39.70 33.16 -0.65
N ILE A 17 40.02 33.43 -1.91
CA ILE A 17 39.20 33.02 -3.05
C ILE A 17 39.21 31.50 -3.18
N ILE A 18 40.38 30.86 -3.08
CA ILE A 18 40.51 29.40 -3.17
C ILE A 18 39.74 28.74 -2.02
N GLU A 19 39.88 29.23 -0.79
CA GLU A 19 39.19 28.73 0.39
C GLU A 19 37.66 28.86 0.24
N ALA A 20 37.16 30.00 -0.26
CA ALA A 20 35.78 30.23 -0.54
C ALA A 20 35.24 29.25 -1.61
N MET A 21 36.01 29.01 -2.69
CA MET A 21 35.59 28.06 -3.74
C MET A 21 35.50 26.62 -3.22
N ILE A 22 36.45 26.20 -2.39
CA ILE A 22 36.46 24.87 -1.76
C ILE A 22 35.25 24.78 -0.79
N GLY A 23 35.04 25.80 0.03
CA GLY A 23 33.93 25.86 0.98
C GLY A 23 32.57 25.77 0.29
N ILE A 24 32.37 26.54 -0.81
CA ILE A 24 31.12 26.47 -1.62
C ILE A 24 31.00 25.08 -2.27
N GLY A 25 32.09 24.52 -2.81
CA GLY A 25 32.05 23.17 -3.40
C GLY A 25 31.57 22.11 -2.41
N ILE A 26 32.13 22.09 -1.20
CA ILE A 26 31.72 21.16 -0.13
C ILE A 26 30.24 21.41 0.27
N ALA A 27 29.83 22.67 0.39
CA ALA A 27 28.46 23.04 0.74
C ALA A 27 27.47 22.55 -0.31
N VAL A 28 27.74 22.71 -1.60
CA VAL A 28 26.91 22.23 -2.70
C VAL A 28 26.78 20.73 -2.69
N VAL A 29 27.86 19.98 -2.56
CA VAL A 29 27.87 18.52 -2.49
C VAL A 29 27.05 18.04 -1.27
N GLY A 30 27.25 18.66 -0.11
CA GLY A 30 26.49 18.37 1.11
C GLY A 30 24.99 18.61 0.93
N LEU A 31 24.61 19.74 0.34
CA LEU A 31 23.21 20.08 0.07
C LEU A 31 22.55 19.10 -0.90
N LEU A 32 23.24 18.74 -2.00
CA LEU A 32 22.73 17.75 -2.95
C LEU A 32 22.53 16.38 -2.30
N GLY A 33 23.43 15.98 -1.40
CA GLY A 33 23.30 14.75 -0.61
C GLY A 33 22.02 14.75 0.25
N ILE A 34 21.78 15.83 0.98
CA ILE A 34 20.57 16.01 1.81
C ILE A 34 19.30 15.96 0.96
N LEU A 35 19.27 16.67 -0.17
CA LEU A 35 18.10 16.68 -1.06
C LEU A 35 17.82 15.28 -1.64
N THR A 36 18.85 14.51 -1.96
CA THR A 36 18.70 13.14 -2.44
C THR A 36 18.10 12.24 -1.37
N LEU A 37 18.58 12.33 -0.13
CA LEU A 37 18.04 11.56 1.00
C LEU A 37 16.59 11.93 1.29
N LEU A 38 16.25 13.21 1.25
CA LEU A 38 14.88 13.69 1.46
C LEU A 38 13.93 13.14 0.39
N SER A 39 14.34 13.18 -0.88
CA SER A 39 13.54 12.63 -1.99
C SER A 39 13.30 11.13 -1.83
N ARG A 40 14.31 10.37 -1.41
CA ARG A 40 14.17 8.94 -1.11
C ARG A 40 13.23 8.68 0.05
N SER A 41 13.34 9.47 1.13
CA SER A 41 12.44 9.36 2.29
C SER A 41 10.97 9.54 1.91
N ILE A 42 10.65 10.53 1.09
CA ILE A 42 9.28 10.76 0.60
C ILE A 42 8.78 9.56 -0.24
N SER A 43 9.63 9.00 -1.09
CA SER A 43 9.26 7.83 -1.91
C SER A 43 8.96 6.61 -1.04
N VAL A 44 9.82 6.32 -0.06
CA VAL A 44 9.60 5.21 0.89
C VAL A 44 8.31 5.39 1.68
N ASN A 45 8.02 6.59 2.18
CA ASN A 45 6.79 6.87 2.92
C ASN A 45 5.54 6.61 2.08
N ARG A 46 5.56 6.90 0.79
CA ARG A 46 4.44 6.57 -0.13
C ARG A 46 4.27 5.06 -0.26
N VAL A 47 5.36 4.32 -0.50
CA VAL A 47 5.31 2.86 -0.61
C VAL A 47 4.75 2.23 0.66
N VAL A 48 5.20 2.68 1.84
CA VAL A 48 4.69 2.18 3.13
C VAL A 48 3.22 2.53 3.31
N GLY A 49 2.79 3.74 2.95
CA GLY A 49 1.38 4.13 3.00
C GLY A 49 0.50 3.28 2.10
N ASP A 50 0.91 3.08 0.84
CA ASP A 50 0.17 2.24 -0.12
C ASP A 50 0.13 0.77 0.35
N GLN A 51 1.23 0.25 0.91
CA GLN A 51 1.29 -1.09 1.49
C GLN A 51 0.29 -1.27 2.64
N PHE A 52 0.17 -0.25 3.49
CA PHE A 52 -0.78 -0.26 4.60
C PHE A 52 -2.22 -0.30 4.09
N ILE A 53 -2.54 0.54 3.12
CA ILE A 53 -3.87 0.55 2.48
C ILE A 53 -4.14 -0.79 1.79
N GLY A 54 -3.18 -1.34 1.04
CA GLY A 54 -3.31 -2.64 0.38
C GLY A 54 -3.64 -3.78 1.35
N ASN A 55 -2.96 -3.83 2.49
CA ASN A 55 -3.23 -4.82 3.55
C ASN A 55 -4.65 -4.69 4.12
N TYR A 56 -5.11 -3.45 4.39
CA TYR A 56 -6.47 -3.22 4.86
C TYR A 56 -7.53 -3.62 3.83
N LEU A 57 -7.32 -3.28 2.57
CA LEU A 57 -8.23 -3.65 1.49
C LEU A 57 -8.29 -5.18 1.28
N ALA A 58 -7.17 -5.87 1.46
CA ALA A 58 -7.15 -7.33 1.41
C ALA A 58 -7.89 -7.96 2.60
N ALA A 59 -7.66 -7.44 3.82
CA ALA A 59 -8.38 -7.90 5.01
C ALA A 59 -9.90 -7.62 4.91
N GLU A 60 -10.30 -6.42 4.43
CA GLU A 60 -11.69 -6.10 4.15
C GLU A 60 -12.31 -7.09 3.17
N GLY A 61 -11.57 -7.50 2.12
CA GLY A 61 -12.04 -8.49 1.17
C GLY A 61 -12.41 -9.83 1.81
N LEU A 62 -11.57 -10.35 2.71
CA LEU A 62 -11.86 -11.56 3.48
C LEU A 62 -13.06 -11.39 4.42
N GLU A 63 -13.15 -10.23 5.07
CA GLU A 63 -14.26 -9.94 5.98
C GLU A 63 -15.61 -9.85 5.26
N VAL A 64 -15.64 -9.26 4.06
CA VAL A 64 -16.86 -9.27 3.22
C VAL A 64 -17.26 -10.69 2.84
N VAL A 65 -16.31 -11.56 2.46
CA VAL A 65 -16.59 -12.97 2.18
C VAL A 65 -17.15 -13.68 3.42
N ARG A 66 -16.56 -13.46 4.58
CA ARG A 66 -17.04 -13.98 5.86
C ARG A 66 -18.49 -13.56 6.12
N ASN A 67 -18.80 -12.29 5.95
CA ASN A 67 -20.13 -11.75 6.12
C ASN A 67 -21.16 -12.37 5.16
N LEU A 68 -20.76 -12.69 3.92
CA LEU A 68 -21.62 -13.37 2.96
C LEU A 68 -21.90 -14.83 3.36
N ILE A 69 -20.91 -15.54 3.87
CA ILE A 69 -21.04 -16.90 4.41
C ILE A 69 -21.97 -16.89 5.65
N ASP A 70 -21.72 -15.97 6.57
CA ASP A 70 -22.55 -15.83 7.77
C ASP A 70 -24.00 -15.44 7.44
N ALA A 71 -24.20 -14.61 6.42
CA ALA A 71 -25.54 -14.27 5.94
C ALA A 71 -26.29 -15.49 5.39
N ASN A 72 -25.61 -16.42 4.71
CA ASN A 72 -26.23 -17.68 4.29
C ASN A 72 -26.71 -18.49 5.50
N ILE A 73 -25.87 -18.62 6.53
CA ILE A 73 -26.18 -19.38 7.75
C ILE A 73 -27.40 -18.74 8.49
N ILE A 74 -27.38 -17.42 8.66
CA ILE A 74 -28.47 -16.67 9.34
C ILE A 74 -29.79 -16.82 8.59
N GLN A 75 -29.75 -16.90 7.26
CA GLN A 75 -30.92 -17.05 6.38
C GLN A 75 -31.33 -18.51 6.19
N ASN A 76 -30.76 -19.48 6.94
CA ASN A 76 -31.00 -20.91 6.82
C ASN A 76 -30.74 -21.45 5.40
N ARG A 77 -29.75 -20.92 4.70
CA ARG A 77 -29.28 -21.39 3.41
C ARG A 77 -28.05 -22.29 3.60
N PRO A 78 -27.68 -23.11 2.59
CA PRO A 78 -26.39 -23.79 2.61
C PRO A 78 -25.26 -22.78 2.85
N TRP A 79 -24.38 -23.06 3.81
CA TRP A 79 -23.31 -22.12 4.23
C TRP A 79 -22.41 -21.67 3.07
N ASN A 80 -22.18 -22.57 2.11
CA ASN A 80 -21.34 -22.37 0.92
C ASN A 80 -22.14 -21.92 -0.32
N GLN A 81 -23.40 -21.50 -0.16
CA GLN A 81 -24.21 -21.04 -1.29
C GLN A 81 -23.57 -19.82 -1.96
N GLY A 82 -23.31 -19.93 -3.28
CA GLY A 82 -22.61 -18.89 -4.06
C GLY A 82 -21.08 -19.05 -4.08
N PHE A 83 -20.53 -20.01 -3.31
CA PHE A 83 -19.09 -20.25 -3.21
C PHE A 83 -18.66 -21.60 -3.78
N ASN A 84 -19.55 -22.30 -4.46
CA ASN A 84 -19.31 -23.66 -4.96
C ASN A 84 -18.51 -23.72 -6.28
N THR A 85 -18.13 -22.57 -6.82
CA THR A 85 -17.43 -22.48 -8.09
C THR A 85 -16.05 -21.87 -7.90
N VAL A 86 -15.04 -22.51 -8.44
CA VAL A 86 -13.70 -21.93 -8.53
C VAL A 86 -13.74 -20.72 -9.44
N GLY A 87 -13.24 -19.59 -8.97
CA GLY A 87 -13.26 -18.36 -9.77
C GLY A 87 -12.66 -17.15 -9.08
N SER A 88 -12.55 -16.09 -9.86
CA SER A 88 -12.11 -14.77 -9.41
C SER A 88 -13.29 -13.81 -9.37
N PHE A 89 -13.44 -13.12 -8.27
CA PHE A 89 -14.58 -12.25 -7.98
C PHE A 89 -14.12 -10.86 -7.50
N GLU A 90 -15.04 -9.91 -7.54
CA GLU A 90 -14.92 -8.60 -6.94
C GLU A 90 -15.97 -8.44 -5.86
N VAL A 91 -15.58 -7.86 -4.73
CA VAL A 91 -16.48 -7.51 -3.63
C VAL A 91 -16.14 -6.14 -3.08
N ASN A 92 -17.11 -5.45 -2.51
CA ASN A 92 -16.94 -4.24 -1.71
C ASN A 92 -17.80 -4.34 -0.44
N TYR A 93 -17.74 -3.35 0.40
CA TYR A 93 -18.49 -3.32 1.68
C TYR A 93 -20.03 -3.37 1.51
N GLN A 94 -20.55 -3.10 0.30
CA GLN A 94 -21.98 -3.16 0.00
C GLN A 94 -22.38 -4.45 -0.71
N SER A 95 -21.45 -5.32 -1.04
CA SER A 95 -21.74 -6.53 -1.80
C SER A 95 -22.62 -7.48 -0.99
N LEU A 96 -23.71 -7.89 -1.60
CA LEU A 96 -24.62 -8.93 -1.07
C LEU A 96 -24.38 -10.29 -1.73
N SER A 97 -23.52 -10.36 -2.72
CA SER A 97 -23.10 -11.55 -3.46
C SER A 97 -21.73 -11.33 -4.08
N LEU A 98 -21.12 -12.42 -4.52
CA LEU A 98 -19.90 -12.36 -5.32
C LEU A 98 -20.23 -11.89 -6.75
N GLU A 99 -19.47 -10.92 -7.27
CA GLU A 99 -19.52 -10.49 -8.66
C GLU A 99 -18.29 -11.02 -9.42
N PRO A 100 -18.44 -11.57 -10.63
CA PRO A 100 -17.29 -11.98 -11.41
C PRO A 100 -16.28 -10.84 -11.59
N SER A 101 -15.00 -11.13 -11.46
CA SER A 101 -13.95 -10.12 -11.56
C SER A 101 -13.90 -9.51 -12.97
N GLN A 102 -13.94 -8.19 -13.03
CA GLN A 102 -13.74 -7.37 -14.23
C GLN A 102 -12.39 -6.63 -14.19
N ASN A 103 -11.56 -6.92 -13.19
CA ASN A 103 -10.27 -6.26 -12.98
C ASN A 103 -10.38 -4.73 -12.83
N ARG A 104 -11.49 -4.28 -12.21
CA ARG A 104 -11.77 -2.86 -11.98
C ARG A 104 -10.86 -2.28 -10.91
N GLN A 105 -10.55 -1.00 -11.02
CA GLN A 105 -9.93 -0.24 -9.93
C GLN A 105 -10.95 0.09 -8.85
N LEU A 106 -10.50 0.03 -7.60
CA LEU A 106 -11.26 0.57 -6.49
C LEU A 106 -11.29 2.09 -6.55
N LEU A 107 -12.46 2.68 -6.31
CA LEU A 107 -12.68 4.11 -6.20
C LEU A 107 -12.74 4.48 -4.72
N PHE A 108 -12.15 5.60 -4.35
CA PHE A 108 -12.23 6.14 -3.00
C PHE A 108 -13.32 7.21 -2.92
N ASP A 109 -14.36 6.94 -2.14
CA ASP A 109 -15.42 7.89 -1.85
C ASP A 109 -15.04 8.72 -0.61
N SER A 110 -14.70 9.97 -0.82
CA SER A 110 -14.32 10.90 0.24
C SER A 110 -15.48 11.31 1.15
N THR A 111 -16.72 11.09 0.74
CA THR A 111 -17.91 11.43 1.55
C THR A 111 -18.08 10.41 2.69
N ASN A 112 -17.87 9.13 2.38
CA ASN A 112 -18.04 8.02 3.31
C ASN A 112 -16.70 7.47 3.82
N ASN A 113 -15.55 7.95 3.29
CA ASN A 113 -14.21 7.44 3.56
C ASN A 113 -14.08 5.94 3.29
N ARG A 114 -14.68 5.44 2.19
CA ARG A 114 -14.71 4.02 1.84
C ARG A 114 -14.29 3.75 0.41
N TYR A 115 -13.82 2.53 0.19
CA TYR A 115 -13.48 2.03 -1.15
C TYR A 115 -14.65 1.24 -1.74
N ASN A 116 -14.96 1.49 -3.01
CA ASN A 116 -16.08 0.84 -3.73
C ASN A 116 -15.79 0.82 -5.24
N TYR A 117 -16.75 0.28 -6.05
CA TYR A 117 -16.63 0.23 -7.51
C TYR A 117 -17.61 1.16 -8.23
N GLN A 118 -18.43 1.94 -7.52
CA GLN A 118 -19.52 2.74 -8.10
C GLN A 118 -19.20 4.23 -8.17
N ASN A 119 -18.72 4.81 -7.04
CA ASN A 119 -18.57 6.26 -6.91
C ASN A 119 -17.24 6.61 -6.22
N GLY A 120 -16.60 7.68 -6.67
CA GLY A 120 -15.40 8.21 -6.04
C GLY A 120 -14.28 8.50 -7.02
N THR A 121 -13.10 8.79 -6.46
CA THR A 121 -11.88 9.05 -7.22
C THR A 121 -11.14 7.74 -7.49
N PRO A 122 -10.68 7.46 -8.73
CA PRO A 122 -9.90 6.29 -9.04
C PRO A 122 -8.63 6.19 -8.17
N THR A 123 -8.39 5.00 -7.63
CA THR A 123 -7.18 4.69 -6.86
C THR A 123 -6.28 3.74 -7.63
N PRO A 124 -5.00 3.57 -7.26
CA PRO A 124 -4.14 2.60 -7.92
C PRO A 124 -4.49 1.14 -7.59
N PHE A 125 -5.35 0.90 -6.60
CA PHE A 125 -5.63 -0.43 -6.06
C PHE A 125 -6.67 -1.18 -6.90
N LYS A 126 -6.38 -2.48 -7.10
CA LYS A 126 -7.32 -3.47 -7.65
C LYS A 126 -7.41 -4.63 -6.69
N ARG A 127 -8.62 -5.07 -6.37
CA ARG A 127 -8.85 -6.21 -5.49
C ARG A 127 -9.50 -7.34 -6.25
N THR A 128 -8.99 -8.55 -6.07
CA THR A 128 -9.54 -9.79 -6.61
C THR A 128 -9.70 -10.78 -5.47
N ILE A 129 -10.86 -11.41 -5.40
CA ILE A 129 -11.16 -12.50 -4.46
C ILE A 129 -11.14 -13.80 -5.24
N ASN A 130 -10.18 -14.66 -4.98
CA ASN A 130 -10.13 -16.00 -5.55
C ASN A 130 -10.74 -17.00 -4.59
N ILE A 131 -11.69 -17.79 -5.09
CA ILE A 131 -12.42 -18.81 -4.34
C ILE A 131 -12.11 -20.17 -4.88
N VAL A 132 -11.76 -21.09 -3.98
CA VAL A 132 -11.48 -22.49 -4.30
C VAL A 132 -12.19 -23.37 -3.26
N PRO A 133 -13.35 -23.98 -3.58
CA PRO A 133 -13.97 -24.98 -2.72
C PRO A 133 -13.07 -26.21 -2.56
N ILE A 134 -12.88 -26.69 -1.33
CA ILE A 134 -12.13 -27.89 -0.99
C ILE A 134 -13.09 -28.93 -0.41
N GLY A 135 -13.64 -29.75 -1.28
CA GLY A 135 -14.73 -30.67 -0.88
C GLY A 135 -16.01 -29.95 -0.50
N SER A 136 -16.78 -30.51 0.46
CA SER A 136 -18.05 -29.94 0.94
C SER A 136 -17.88 -29.07 2.18
N GLU A 137 -16.76 -29.19 2.89
CA GLU A 137 -16.60 -28.69 4.25
C GLU A 137 -15.64 -27.51 4.36
N GLU A 138 -14.99 -27.14 3.25
CA GLU A 138 -13.97 -26.10 3.28
C GLU A 138 -14.02 -25.23 2.02
N ILE A 139 -13.82 -23.91 2.21
CA ILE A 139 -13.63 -22.96 1.14
C ILE A 139 -12.33 -22.21 1.43
N LYS A 140 -11.37 -22.30 0.53
CA LYS A 140 -10.17 -21.49 0.54
C LYS A 140 -10.45 -20.18 -0.22
N VAL A 141 -10.10 -19.08 0.40
CA VAL A 141 -10.28 -17.72 -0.15
C VAL A 141 -8.96 -16.98 -0.12
N ASN A 142 -8.55 -16.43 -1.26
CA ASN A 142 -7.44 -15.51 -1.35
C ASN A 142 -7.97 -14.12 -1.71
N SER A 143 -7.69 -13.14 -0.87
CA SER A 143 -7.94 -11.73 -1.16
C SER A 143 -6.64 -11.07 -1.64
N ILE A 144 -6.58 -10.77 -2.91
CA ILE A 144 -5.40 -10.25 -3.60
C ILE A 144 -5.65 -8.77 -3.90
N VAL A 145 -4.76 -7.90 -3.42
CA VAL A 145 -4.76 -6.49 -3.76
C VAL A 145 -3.47 -6.13 -4.47
N ALA A 146 -3.58 -5.69 -5.71
CA ALA A 146 -2.46 -5.26 -6.55
C ALA A 146 -2.53 -3.75 -6.80
N TRP A 147 -1.36 -3.09 -6.80
CA TRP A 147 -1.27 -1.67 -7.13
C TRP A 147 0.08 -1.30 -7.72
N THR A 148 0.14 -0.10 -8.29
CA THR A 148 1.39 0.47 -8.80
C THR A 148 1.64 1.80 -8.09
N THR A 149 2.80 1.91 -7.43
CA THR A 149 3.23 3.18 -6.84
C THR A 149 4.12 3.92 -7.84
N ARG A 150 3.81 5.19 -8.09
CA ARG A 150 4.54 6.03 -9.04
C ARG A 150 6.03 6.07 -8.69
N GLY A 151 6.89 5.57 -9.60
CA GLY A 151 8.34 5.55 -9.45
C GLY A 151 8.91 4.39 -8.62
N SER A 152 8.06 3.46 -8.13
CA SER A 152 8.50 2.36 -7.24
C SER A 152 8.11 0.96 -7.72
N GLY A 153 7.35 0.84 -8.82
CA GLY A 153 6.99 -0.47 -9.39
C GLY A 153 5.62 -1.00 -8.98
N GLN A 154 5.41 -2.29 -9.24
CA GLN A 154 4.18 -3.02 -8.91
C GLN A 154 4.32 -3.74 -7.58
N PHE A 155 3.26 -3.74 -6.81
CA PHE A 155 3.16 -4.38 -5.50
C PHE A 155 1.89 -5.21 -5.44
N GLU A 156 1.91 -6.22 -4.59
CA GLU A 156 0.77 -7.09 -4.35
C GLU A 156 0.77 -7.54 -2.88
N VAL A 157 -0.42 -7.66 -2.33
CA VAL A 157 -0.69 -8.33 -1.06
C VAL A 157 -1.67 -9.45 -1.35
N ASN A 158 -1.37 -10.65 -0.88
CA ASN A 158 -2.25 -11.81 -0.97
C ASN A 158 -2.48 -12.34 0.45
N LEU A 159 -3.71 -12.19 0.94
CA LEU A 159 -4.15 -12.79 2.20
C LEU A 159 -4.99 -14.01 1.90
N GLU A 160 -4.69 -15.12 2.57
CA GLU A 160 -5.40 -16.38 2.45
C GLU A 160 -6.15 -16.69 3.75
N ASP A 161 -7.38 -17.15 3.64
CA ASP A 161 -8.19 -17.64 4.76
C ASP A 161 -8.95 -18.91 4.32
N HIS A 162 -9.26 -19.76 5.31
CA HIS A 162 -9.97 -21.03 5.13
C HIS A 162 -11.25 -21.02 5.95
N PHE A 163 -12.38 -21.01 5.27
CA PHE A 163 -13.70 -21.07 5.89
C PHE A 163 -14.17 -22.52 5.96
N LEU A 164 -14.50 -22.97 7.16
CA LEU A 164 -14.91 -24.33 7.42
C LEU A 164 -16.40 -24.40 7.80
N ASN A 165 -17.06 -25.47 7.38
CA ASN A 165 -18.41 -25.79 7.83
C ASN A 165 -18.37 -26.38 9.25
N TRP A 166 -18.32 -25.52 10.26
CA TRP A 166 -18.23 -25.95 11.66
C TRP A 166 -19.59 -26.06 12.35
N ARG A 167 -20.65 -25.70 11.66
CA ARG A 167 -22.04 -25.86 12.15
C ARG A 167 -22.64 -27.09 11.51
N PRO A 168 -23.08 -28.10 12.31
CA PRO A 168 -23.80 -29.26 11.82
C PRO A 168 -25.20 -28.91 11.35
#